data_5e35a0ecab45eb3eb7b192668b52ddce
#
_entry.id   5e35a0ecab45eb3eb7b192668b52ddce
#
_cell.length_a   1.000
_cell.length_b   1.000
_cell.length_c   1.000
_cell.angle_alpha   90.00
_cell.angle_beta   90.00
_cell.angle_gamma   90.00
#
_symmetry.space_group_name_H-M   'P 1'
#
loop_
_entity.id
_entity.type
_entity.pdbx_description
1 polymer ?
#
loop_
_entity_poly.entity_id
_entity_poly.type
_entity_poly.pdbx_seq_one_letter_code
_entity_poly.pdbx_strand_id
1 'polypeptide(L)'
;PLVIRMIIGRGWGQGAQHSQSLESWFAHIPGLKVVLPSSPYDAKGLLISSIKDKNPVIFMEHRWLHETFGDVPRNAYEIPIGEAKVARKGNDITLVTYSYMTLEALRCANILSKYGISVEVIDLRSLRPLDETTILNSVKKTGRLLVADTGWSKFGVSSEIIAVVTQNLFTSLKSQPERVGIKDVPIPSTRSLANLVYPGFKELIGCINTMMKSSITIADEDIPIITDVPDKNFTGPF
;
A
#
# COMPACT_ATOMS: atom_id res chain seq x y z
N PRO A 1 -7.54 24.03 11.84
CA PRO A 1 -7.76 22.86 11.01
C PRO A 1 -7.57 23.18 9.53
N LEU A 2 -6.81 22.37 8.82
CA LEU A 2 -6.55 22.51 7.39
C LEU A 2 -6.44 21.11 6.78
N VAL A 3 -7.15 20.85 5.68
CA VAL A 3 -6.98 19.64 4.89
C VAL A 3 -6.41 20.02 3.53
N ILE A 4 -5.25 19.45 3.21
CA ILE A 4 -4.61 19.62 1.90
C ILE A 4 -4.80 18.31 1.14
N ARG A 5 -5.61 18.32 0.10
CA ARG A 5 -5.79 17.17 -0.80
C ARG A 5 -4.74 17.23 -1.91
N MET A 6 -4.11 16.10 -2.14
CA MET A 6 -3.03 15.98 -3.12
C MET A 6 -3.21 14.71 -3.94
N ILE A 7 -3.01 14.80 -5.24
CA ILE A 7 -2.95 13.64 -6.12
C ILE A 7 -1.52 13.11 -6.14
N ILE A 8 -1.37 11.79 -5.98
CA ILE A 8 -0.08 11.09 -6.03
C ILE A 8 -0.13 9.93 -7.03
N GLY A 9 1.05 9.38 -7.30
CA GLY A 9 1.23 8.11 -7.99
C GLY A 9 1.13 8.18 -9.50
N ARG A 10 1.15 6.98 -10.06
CA ARG A 10 1.28 6.80 -11.51
C ARG A 10 0.02 7.16 -12.28
N GLY A 11 0.28 7.63 -13.49
CA GLY A 11 -0.67 7.67 -14.58
C GLY A 11 0.09 7.44 -15.89
N TRP A 12 -0.61 7.19 -16.97
CA TRP A 12 0.04 7.01 -18.28
C TRP A 12 0.52 8.35 -18.84
N GLY A 13 1.77 8.39 -19.32
CA GLY A 13 2.36 9.57 -19.91
C GLY A 13 2.68 10.72 -18.95
N GLN A 14 2.53 10.52 -17.66
CA GLN A 14 2.68 11.57 -16.64
C GLN A 14 4.15 11.91 -16.31
N GLY A 15 5.06 10.97 -16.55
CA GLY A 15 6.50 11.16 -16.34
C GLY A 15 6.90 11.50 -14.92
N ALA A 16 8.12 11.98 -14.74
CA ALA A 16 8.70 12.22 -13.43
C ALA A 16 7.99 13.34 -12.64
N GLN A 17 7.42 14.33 -13.31
CA GLN A 17 6.82 15.50 -12.65
C GLN A 17 5.46 15.17 -12.03
N HIS A 18 4.57 14.51 -12.77
CA HIS A 18 3.18 14.30 -12.36
C HIS A 18 2.92 12.95 -11.70
N SER A 19 3.94 12.10 -11.57
CA SER A 19 3.82 10.76 -10.96
C SER A 19 4.52 10.68 -9.59
N GLN A 20 4.66 11.79 -8.90
CA GLN A 20 5.32 11.85 -7.60
C GLN A 20 4.49 11.12 -6.52
N SER A 21 5.20 10.45 -5.61
CA SER A 21 4.68 9.85 -4.38
C SER A 21 5.54 10.39 -3.24
N LEU A 22 5.08 11.48 -2.62
CA LEU A 22 5.86 12.29 -1.67
C LEU A 22 5.40 12.12 -0.23
N GLU A 23 4.65 11.07 0.06
CA GLU A 23 4.08 10.80 1.39
C GLU A 23 5.14 10.76 2.48
N SER A 24 6.34 10.26 2.20
CA SER A 24 7.45 10.20 3.15
C SER A 24 7.91 11.59 3.60
N TRP A 25 7.87 12.60 2.72
CA TRP A 25 8.24 13.96 3.07
C TRP A 25 7.32 14.56 4.13
N PHE A 26 6.01 14.32 3.97
CA PHE A 26 5.01 14.84 4.89
C PHE A 26 4.95 14.01 6.18
N ALA A 27 5.13 12.69 6.07
CA ALA A 27 5.19 11.80 7.24
C ALA A 27 6.42 12.09 8.12
N HIS A 28 7.50 12.65 7.57
CA HIS A 28 8.67 13.06 8.33
C HIS A 28 8.38 14.23 9.29
N ILE A 29 7.41 15.09 8.99
CA ILE A 29 7.18 16.33 9.73
C ILE A 29 6.29 16.10 10.96
N PRO A 30 6.78 16.26 12.20
CA PRO A 30 5.94 16.17 13.39
C PRO A 30 4.79 17.18 13.38
N GLY A 31 3.60 16.75 13.80
CA GLY A 31 2.40 17.59 13.85
C GLY A 31 1.54 17.54 12.59
N LEU A 32 2.05 17.11 11.45
CA LEU A 32 1.22 16.80 10.29
C LEU A 32 0.58 15.43 10.45
N LYS A 33 -0.65 15.27 9.97
CA LYS A 33 -1.26 13.96 9.75
C LYS A 33 -1.21 13.64 8.26
N VAL A 34 -0.95 12.37 7.92
CA VAL A 34 -0.83 11.91 6.54
C VAL A 34 -1.77 10.74 6.31
N VAL A 35 -2.72 10.91 5.41
CA VAL A 35 -3.84 9.98 5.17
C VAL A 35 -3.86 9.58 3.69
N LEU A 36 -3.98 8.27 3.42
CA LEU A 36 -3.99 7.70 2.08
C LEU A 36 -5.04 6.57 1.98
N PRO A 37 -6.28 6.88 1.59
CA PRO A 37 -7.30 5.86 1.43
C PRO A 37 -6.97 4.90 0.29
N SER A 38 -7.46 3.65 0.38
CA SER A 38 -7.34 2.62 -0.65
C SER A 38 -8.68 2.20 -1.27
N SER A 39 -9.80 2.63 -0.68
CA SER A 39 -11.15 2.29 -1.14
C SER A 39 -12.10 3.49 -1.09
N PRO A 40 -13.21 3.49 -1.85
CA PRO A 40 -14.23 4.53 -1.78
C PRO A 40 -14.81 4.71 -0.36
N TYR A 41 -15.01 3.60 0.36
CA TYR A 41 -15.46 3.63 1.76
C TYR A 41 -14.44 4.38 2.65
N ASP A 42 -13.17 4.01 2.57
CA ASP A 42 -12.13 4.64 3.38
C ASP A 42 -11.94 6.12 2.97
N ALA A 43 -12.01 6.43 1.66
CA ALA A 43 -11.89 7.81 1.18
C ALA A 43 -12.92 8.74 1.79
N LYS A 44 -14.21 8.34 1.82
CA LYS A 44 -15.27 9.15 2.44
C LYS A 44 -15.08 9.29 3.95
N GLY A 45 -14.90 8.17 4.67
CA GLY A 45 -14.81 8.18 6.12
C GLY A 45 -13.59 8.94 6.65
N LEU A 46 -12.42 8.72 6.02
CA LEU A 46 -11.18 9.40 6.39
C LEU A 46 -11.18 10.89 6.00
N LEU A 47 -11.84 11.27 4.89
CA LEU A 47 -11.95 12.68 4.53
C LEU A 47 -12.83 13.44 5.54
N ILE A 48 -13.95 12.84 5.98
CA ILE A 48 -14.79 13.43 7.02
C ILE A 48 -14.01 13.58 8.33
N SER A 49 -13.25 12.54 8.73
CA SER A 49 -12.38 12.61 9.90
C SER A 49 -11.30 13.69 9.76
N SER A 50 -10.72 13.82 8.58
CA SER A 50 -9.71 14.84 8.30
C SER A 50 -10.23 16.26 8.42
N ILE A 51 -11.46 16.51 7.94
CA ILE A 51 -12.13 17.83 8.06
C ILE A 51 -12.41 18.19 9.52
N LYS A 52 -12.71 17.21 10.35
CA LYS A 52 -13.00 17.39 11.78
C LYS A 52 -11.74 17.44 12.66
N ASP A 53 -10.59 17.04 12.12
CA ASP A 53 -9.34 17.05 12.89
C ASP A 53 -8.87 18.48 13.18
N LYS A 54 -8.27 18.66 14.34
CA LYS A 54 -7.77 19.98 14.79
C LYS A 54 -6.37 20.30 14.25
N ASN A 55 -5.67 19.30 13.73
CA ASN A 55 -4.32 19.44 13.17
C ASN A 55 -4.39 19.55 11.64
N PRO A 56 -3.32 20.03 10.99
CA PRO A 56 -3.19 19.96 9.54
C PRO A 56 -3.15 18.48 9.06
N VAL A 57 -3.96 18.16 8.06
CA VAL A 57 -4.02 16.82 7.44
C VAL A 57 -3.65 16.91 5.98
N ILE A 58 -2.66 16.13 5.59
CA ILE A 58 -2.30 15.89 4.19
C ILE A 58 -3.05 14.66 3.73
N PHE A 59 -4.05 14.85 2.87
CA PHE A 59 -4.91 13.80 2.36
C PHE A 59 -4.50 13.47 0.92
N MET A 60 -3.82 12.33 0.75
CA MET A 60 -3.23 11.95 -0.54
C MET A 60 -4.07 10.88 -1.23
N GLU A 61 -4.38 11.12 -2.49
CA GLU A 61 -5.22 10.27 -3.31
C GLU A 61 -4.42 9.76 -4.50
N HIS A 62 -4.24 8.46 -4.58
CA HIS A 62 -3.56 7.86 -5.72
C HIS A 62 -4.44 7.96 -6.96
N ARG A 63 -3.89 8.47 -8.05
CA ARG A 63 -4.60 8.75 -9.30
C ARG A 63 -5.43 7.57 -9.82
N TRP A 64 -4.87 6.39 -9.79
CA TRP A 64 -5.54 5.18 -10.25
C TRP A 64 -6.65 4.66 -9.34
N LEU A 65 -6.81 5.21 -8.14
CA LEU A 65 -7.91 4.87 -7.24
C LEU A 65 -9.17 5.70 -7.52
N HIS A 66 -9.08 6.80 -8.26
CA HIS A 66 -10.24 7.64 -8.57
C HIS A 66 -11.31 6.91 -9.41
N GLU A 67 -10.90 5.92 -10.20
CA GLU A 67 -11.80 5.12 -11.05
C GLU A 67 -12.16 3.76 -10.41
N THR A 68 -11.89 3.58 -9.11
CA THR A 68 -12.33 2.39 -8.40
C THR A 68 -13.71 2.58 -7.80
N PHE A 69 -14.52 1.53 -7.83
CA PHE A 69 -15.89 1.55 -7.35
C PHE A 69 -16.05 0.65 -6.12
N GLY A 70 -16.96 1.00 -5.24
CA GLY A 70 -17.27 0.22 -4.05
C GLY A 70 -18.47 0.77 -3.29
N ASP A 71 -19.03 -0.04 -2.40
CA ASP A 71 -20.18 0.34 -1.60
C ASP A 71 -19.79 1.41 -0.57
N VAL A 72 -20.55 2.50 -0.56
CA VAL A 72 -20.37 3.60 0.37
C VAL A 72 -21.72 3.96 1.00
N PRO A 73 -21.86 3.92 2.36
CA PRO A 73 -23.08 4.35 3.03
C PRO A 73 -23.45 5.79 2.70
N ARG A 74 -24.77 6.06 2.55
CA ARG A 74 -25.24 7.42 2.24
C ARG A 74 -25.04 8.40 3.39
N ASN A 75 -25.25 7.96 4.63
CA ASN A 75 -25.04 8.77 5.82
C ASN A 75 -23.55 9.09 6.03
N ALA A 76 -23.28 10.14 6.79
CA ALA A 76 -21.93 10.48 7.21
C ALA A 76 -21.42 9.44 8.23
N TYR A 77 -20.15 9.09 8.12
CA TYR A 77 -19.43 8.27 9.08
C TYR A 77 -17.96 8.67 9.10
N GLU A 78 -17.31 8.38 10.19
CA GLU A 78 -15.90 8.68 10.41
C GLU A 78 -15.08 7.39 10.49
N ILE A 79 -13.85 7.46 10.01
CA ILE A 79 -12.84 6.43 10.24
C ILE A 79 -11.71 7.10 11.02
N PRO A 80 -11.31 6.56 12.18
CA PRO A 80 -10.25 7.16 12.98
C PRO A 80 -8.93 7.21 12.21
N ILE A 81 -8.29 8.39 12.22
CA ILE A 81 -6.95 8.56 11.65
C ILE A 81 -5.95 7.93 12.61
N GLY A 82 -5.08 7.05 12.09
CA GLY A 82 -4.10 6.31 12.90
C GLY A 82 -4.51 4.87 13.19
N GLU A 83 -5.65 4.41 12.65
CA GLU A 83 -6.08 3.02 12.74
C GLU A 83 -5.92 2.33 11.38
N ALA A 84 -5.06 1.31 11.33
CA ALA A 84 -4.91 0.44 10.18
C ALA A 84 -6.09 -0.55 10.07
N LYS A 85 -6.27 -1.11 8.88
CA LYS A 85 -7.28 -2.13 8.60
C LYS A 85 -6.60 -3.44 8.23
N VAL A 86 -6.97 -4.53 8.90
CA VAL A 86 -6.66 -5.87 8.39
C VAL A 86 -7.59 -6.13 7.21
N ALA A 87 -7.13 -5.80 6.00
CA ALA A 87 -7.90 -5.92 4.77
C ALA A 87 -8.12 -7.39 4.36
N ARG A 88 -7.20 -8.27 4.76
CA ARG A 88 -7.31 -9.72 4.61
C ARG A 88 -6.58 -10.40 5.78
N LYS A 89 -7.24 -11.37 6.42
CA LYS A 89 -6.58 -12.19 7.46
C LYS A 89 -5.67 -13.24 6.82
N GLY A 90 -4.54 -13.53 7.48
CA GLY A 90 -3.57 -14.53 7.07
C GLY A 90 -2.65 -14.95 8.21
N ASN A 91 -1.88 -16.04 8.02
CA ASN A 91 -1.08 -16.64 9.09
C ASN A 91 0.39 -16.88 8.72
N ASP A 92 0.78 -16.79 7.44
CA ASP A 92 2.13 -17.16 7.01
C ASP A 92 3.07 -15.98 6.86
N ILE A 93 2.55 -14.84 6.39
CA ILE A 93 3.29 -13.61 6.17
C ILE A 93 2.39 -12.39 6.35
N THR A 94 2.92 -11.33 6.92
CA THR A 94 2.29 -10.01 7.00
C THR A 94 2.77 -9.16 5.83
N LEU A 95 1.83 -8.68 5.03
CA LEU A 95 2.05 -7.73 3.94
C LEU A 95 1.43 -6.39 4.33
N VAL A 96 2.29 -5.45 4.71
CA VAL A 96 1.87 -4.08 5.08
C VAL A 96 1.91 -3.19 3.87
N THR A 97 0.87 -2.41 3.66
CA THR A 97 0.72 -1.55 2.49
C THR A 97 -0.22 -0.38 2.76
N TYR A 98 -0.39 0.48 1.77
CA TYR A 98 -1.31 1.62 1.79
C TYR A 98 -1.65 2.07 0.36
N SER A 99 -2.73 2.83 0.22
CA SER A 99 -3.13 3.42 -1.06
C SER A 99 -3.27 2.36 -2.17
N TYR A 100 -2.80 2.64 -3.39
CA TYR A 100 -2.94 1.75 -4.55
C TYR A 100 -2.29 0.37 -4.34
N MET A 101 -1.17 0.29 -3.65
CA MET A 101 -0.51 -0.99 -3.41
C MET A 101 -1.35 -1.95 -2.57
N THR A 102 -2.39 -1.48 -1.87
CA THR A 102 -3.37 -2.36 -1.20
C THR A 102 -4.12 -3.24 -2.20
N LEU A 103 -4.46 -2.70 -3.38
CA LEU A 103 -5.11 -3.49 -4.44
C LEU A 103 -4.17 -4.58 -4.96
N GLU A 104 -2.91 -4.24 -5.20
CA GLU A 104 -1.90 -5.19 -5.66
C GLU A 104 -1.60 -6.26 -4.60
N ALA A 105 -1.56 -5.88 -3.33
CA ALA A 105 -1.39 -6.78 -2.20
C ALA A 105 -2.56 -7.77 -2.07
N LEU A 106 -3.79 -7.30 -2.23
CA LEU A 106 -4.98 -8.17 -2.21
C LEU A 106 -5.01 -9.13 -3.41
N ARG A 107 -4.60 -8.68 -4.61
CA ARG A 107 -4.43 -9.56 -5.79
C ARG A 107 -3.39 -10.63 -5.51
N CYS A 108 -2.22 -10.23 -5.03
CA CYS A 108 -1.15 -11.14 -4.64
C CYS A 108 -1.65 -12.19 -3.63
N ALA A 109 -2.31 -11.75 -2.56
CA ALA A 109 -2.83 -12.64 -1.52
C ALA A 109 -3.91 -13.61 -2.02
N ASN A 110 -4.77 -13.15 -2.94
CA ASN A 110 -5.80 -14.00 -3.56
C ASN A 110 -5.17 -15.08 -4.45
N ILE A 111 -4.16 -14.73 -5.25
CA ILE A 111 -3.44 -15.70 -6.07
C ILE A 111 -2.73 -16.71 -5.16
N LEU A 112 -1.91 -16.25 -4.23
CA LEU A 112 -1.11 -17.11 -3.36
C LEU A 112 -1.96 -18.05 -2.49
N SER A 113 -3.20 -17.67 -2.17
CA SER A 113 -4.09 -18.57 -1.41
C SER A 113 -4.47 -19.84 -2.17
N LYS A 114 -4.49 -19.83 -3.51
CA LYS A 114 -4.70 -21.03 -4.34
C LYS A 114 -3.52 -22.00 -4.24
N TYR A 115 -2.37 -21.50 -3.86
CA TYR A 115 -1.13 -22.24 -3.71
C TYR A 115 -0.77 -22.52 -2.24
N GLY A 116 -1.74 -22.33 -1.32
CA GLY A 116 -1.59 -22.68 0.09
C GLY A 116 -0.83 -21.67 0.95
N ILE A 117 -0.54 -20.45 0.44
CA ILE A 117 0.10 -19.38 1.23
C ILE A 117 -0.98 -18.41 1.73
N SER A 118 -1.04 -18.23 3.05
CA SER A 118 -2.00 -17.39 3.75
C SER A 118 -1.39 -16.03 4.10
N VAL A 119 -1.57 -15.04 3.21
CA VAL A 119 -1.04 -13.67 3.39
C VAL A 119 -2.02 -12.83 4.18
N GLU A 120 -1.57 -12.22 5.28
CA GLU A 120 -2.29 -11.16 5.98
C GLU A 120 -1.96 -9.82 5.36
N VAL A 121 -2.98 -9.11 4.86
CA VAL A 121 -2.80 -7.79 4.24
C VAL A 121 -3.28 -6.73 5.22
N ILE A 122 -2.38 -5.80 5.57
CA ILE A 122 -2.67 -4.64 6.40
C ILE A 122 -2.64 -3.40 5.52
N ASP A 123 -3.78 -2.72 5.44
CA ASP A 123 -3.90 -1.39 4.86
C ASP A 123 -3.74 -0.33 5.94
N LEU A 124 -2.68 0.45 5.87
CA LEU A 124 -2.36 1.46 6.89
C LEU A 124 -3.37 2.62 6.91
N ARG A 125 -3.94 2.99 5.78
CA ARG A 125 -4.87 4.13 5.62
C ARG A 125 -4.31 5.49 6.05
N SER A 126 -3.40 5.51 7.02
CA SER A 126 -2.65 6.68 7.47
C SER A 126 -1.21 6.31 7.81
N LEU A 127 -0.29 7.20 7.51
CA LEU A 127 1.14 7.02 7.79
C LEU A 127 1.58 7.81 9.02
N ARG A 128 0.82 8.85 9.35
CA ARG A 128 1.06 9.63 10.55
C ARG A 128 -0.28 10.10 11.13
N PRO A 129 -0.64 9.63 12.34
CA PRO A 129 0.08 8.62 13.12
C PRO A 129 0.09 7.24 12.45
N LEU A 130 1.14 6.45 12.71
CA LEU A 130 1.26 5.08 12.26
C LEU A 130 0.63 4.13 13.30
N ASP A 131 -0.16 3.15 12.86
CA ASP A 131 -0.68 2.10 13.72
C ASP A 131 0.35 0.98 13.91
N GLU A 132 1.35 1.25 14.72
CA GLU A 132 2.40 0.28 15.06
C GLU A 132 1.83 -0.98 15.73
N THR A 133 0.79 -0.81 16.55
CA THR A 133 0.17 -1.92 17.30
C THR A 133 -0.39 -2.98 16.35
N THR A 134 -1.14 -2.59 15.34
CA THR A 134 -1.69 -3.52 14.34
C THR A 134 -0.59 -4.21 13.56
N ILE A 135 0.45 -3.48 13.16
CA ILE A 135 1.61 -4.04 12.45
C ILE A 135 2.33 -5.07 13.32
N LEU A 136 2.71 -4.70 14.54
CA LEU A 136 3.46 -5.56 15.45
C LEU A 136 2.69 -6.83 15.82
N ASN A 137 1.38 -6.72 16.10
CA ASN A 137 0.54 -7.88 16.40
C ASN A 137 0.47 -8.86 15.24
N SER A 138 0.36 -8.37 14.02
CA SER A 138 0.34 -9.21 12.82
C SER A 138 1.70 -9.90 12.60
N VAL A 139 2.79 -9.14 12.65
CA VAL A 139 4.14 -9.70 12.46
C VAL A 139 4.50 -10.69 13.58
N LYS A 140 4.10 -10.43 14.83
CA LYS A 140 4.28 -11.38 15.93
C LYS A 140 3.60 -12.72 15.66
N LYS A 141 2.42 -12.71 15.01
CA LYS A 141 1.68 -13.90 14.64
C LYS A 141 2.35 -14.66 13.48
N THR A 142 2.74 -13.96 12.42
CA THR A 142 3.25 -14.57 11.18
C THR A 142 4.75 -14.85 11.21
N GLY A 143 5.50 -14.01 11.88
CA GLY A 143 6.97 -14.03 11.93
C GLY A 143 7.65 -13.50 10.65
N ARG A 144 6.92 -12.97 9.69
CA ARG A 144 7.46 -12.46 8.43
C ARG A 144 6.82 -11.14 8.05
N LEU A 145 7.62 -10.20 7.56
CA LEU A 145 7.18 -8.89 7.12
C LEU A 145 7.62 -8.58 5.70
N LEU A 146 6.67 -8.32 4.83
CA LEU A 146 6.87 -7.64 3.56
C LEU A 146 6.15 -6.28 3.61
N VAL A 147 6.81 -5.20 3.21
CA VAL A 147 6.18 -3.89 3.06
C VAL A 147 6.08 -3.54 1.58
N ALA A 148 4.86 -3.27 1.10
CA ALA A 148 4.61 -2.81 -0.26
C ALA A 148 4.39 -1.29 -0.26
N ASP A 149 5.42 -0.56 -0.67
CA ASP A 149 5.46 0.90 -0.70
C ASP A 149 4.85 1.43 -1.99
N THR A 150 3.97 2.42 -1.90
CA THR A 150 3.40 3.11 -3.07
C THR A 150 4.41 4.07 -3.69
N GLY A 151 5.39 4.51 -2.92
CA GLY A 151 6.49 5.38 -3.32
C GLY A 151 7.79 4.62 -3.64
N TRP A 152 8.91 5.36 -3.64
CA TRP A 152 10.23 4.77 -3.81
C TRP A 152 10.62 3.92 -2.60
N SER A 153 11.25 2.77 -2.89
CA SER A 153 11.70 1.85 -1.83
C SER A 153 12.83 2.44 -0.97
N LYS A 154 13.65 3.35 -1.52
CA LYS A 154 14.69 4.05 -0.77
C LYS A 154 14.11 5.31 -0.11
N PHE A 155 14.43 5.50 1.16
CA PHE A 155 13.93 6.61 1.98
C PHE A 155 12.39 6.68 2.07
N GLY A 156 11.71 5.57 1.70
CA GLY A 156 10.26 5.44 1.75
C GLY A 156 9.75 5.06 3.14
N VAL A 157 8.43 5.04 3.28
CA VAL A 157 7.70 4.65 4.50
C VAL A 157 8.05 3.24 4.94
N SER A 158 8.33 2.35 3.99
CA SER A 158 8.76 0.98 4.27
C SER A 158 9.99 0.89 5.16
N SER A 159 10.90 1.86 5.10
CA SER A 159 12.09 1.89 5.94
C SER A 159 11.75 2.09 7.40
N GLU A 160 10.81 2.97 7.73
CA GLU A 160 10.32 3.20 9.08
C GLU A 160 9.60 1.97 9.63
N ILE A 161 8.72 1.37 8.84
CA ILE A 161 7.97 0.17 9.25
C ILE A 161 8.93 -0.99 9.57
N ILE A 162 9.94 -1.21 8.73
CA ILE A 162 10.96 -2.23 8.97
C ILE A 162 11.76 -1.92 10.24
N ALA A 163 12.13 -0.66 10.46
CA ALA A 163 12.84 -0.25 11.67
C ALA A 163 12.02 -0.53 12.93
N VAL A 164 10.76 -0.11 12.97
CA VAL A 164 9.83 -0.35 14.09
C VAL A 164 9.70 -1.85 14.36
N VAL A 165 9.46 -2.67 13.34
CA VAL A 165 9.30 -4.11 13.51
C VAL A 165 10.60 -4.76 13.97
N THR A 166 11.74 -4.37 13.40
CA THR A 166 13.04 -4.94 13.78
C THR A 166 13.41 -4.58 15.22
N GLN A 167 13.17 -3.35 15.64
CA GLN A 167 13.44 -2.93 17.02
C GLN A 167 12.60 -3.69 18.06
N ASN A 168 11.35 -4.03 17.71
CA ASN A 168 10.42 -4.64 18.67
C ASN A 168 10.34 -6.17 18.58
N LEU A 169 10.61 -6.76 17.41
CA LEU A 169 10.33 -8.18 17.15
C LEU A 169 11.50 -8.93 16.50
N PHE A 170 12.74 -8.42 16.58
CA PHE A 170 13.92 -9.03 15.92
C PHE A 170 14.03 -10.54 16.13
N THR A 171 13.93 -10.99 17.36
CA THR A 171 14.05 -12.41 17.74
C THR A 171 12.84 -13.27 17.33
N SER A 172 11.73 -12.65 16.95
CA SER A 172 10.51 -13.33 16.52
C SER A 172 10.44 -13.49 14.99
N LEU A 173 11.34 -12.84 14.26
CA LEU A 173 11.36 -12.90 12.81
C LEU A 173 11.90 -14.24 12.30
N LYS A 174 11.17 -14.88 11.39
CA LYS A 174 11.54 -16.14 10.73
C LYS A 174 12.33 -15.91 9.44
N SER A 175 12.30 -14.70 8.90
CA SER A 175 13.11 -14.24 7.76
C SER A 175 13.43 -12.76 7.94
N GLN A 176 14.41 -12.26 7.20
CA GLN A 176 14.63 -10.81 7.12
C GLN A 176 13.37 -10.12 6.59
N PRO A 177 13.02 -8.94 7.12
CA PRO A 177 11.98 -8.11 6.54
C PRO A 177 12.37 -7.64 5.13
N GLU A 178 11.40 -7.64 4.23
CA GLU A 178 11.61 -7.20 2.86
C GLU A 178 10.70 -6.03 2.50
N ARG A 179 11.07 -5.29 1.46
CA ARG A 179 10.26 -4.19 0.92
C ARG A 179 10.24 -4.21 -0.59
N VAL A 180 9.09 -3.85 -1.13
CA VAL A 180 8.86 -3.67 -2.56
C VAL A 180 8.28 -2.27 -2.77
N GLY A 181 8.86 -1.50 -3.66
CA GLY A 181 8.42 -0.14 -4.00
C GLY A 181 8.98 0.26 -5.35
N ILE A 182 8.72 1.49 -5.76
CA ILE A 182 9.23 2.04 -7.02
C ILE A 182 10.76 1.92 -7.05
N LYS A 183 11.30 1.54 -8.19
CA LYS A 183 12.75 1.50 -8.42
C LYS A 183 13.37 2.90 -8.28
N ASP A 184 14.60 2.98 -7.83
CA ASP A 184 15.34 4.22 -7.57
C ASP A 184 15.76 4.93 -8.87
N VAL A 185 14.76 5.33 -9.66
CA VAL A 185 14.93 6.06 -10.92
C VAL A 185 13.79 7.08 -11.07
N PRO A 186 13.98 8.18 -11.83
CA PRO A 186 12.86 9.04 -12.22
C PRO A 186 11.83 8.27 -13.04
N ILE A 187 10.55 8.58 -12.84
CA ILE A 187 9.46 7.87 -13.52
C ILE A 187 9.48 8.18 -15.02
N PRO A 188 9.60 7.17 -15.88
CA PRO A 188 9.54 7.37 -17.33
C PRO A 188 8.15 7.79 -17.81
N SER A 189 8.08 8.57 -18.88
CA SER A 189 6.81 8.98 -19.50
C SER A 189 6.18 7.86 -20.34
N THR A 190 6.99 7.02 -20.99
CA THR A 190 6.49 5.91 -21.82
C THR A 190 5.94 4.79 -20.94
N ARG A 191 4.74 4.32 -21.25
CA ARG A 191 4.05 3.24 -20.54
C ARG A 191 4.92 1.97 -20.41
N SER A 192 5.55 1.56 -21.49
CA SER A 192 6.41 0.37 -21.51
C SER A 192 7.59 0.45 -20.54
N LEU A 193 8.21 1.62 -20.40
CA LEU A 193 9.28 1.84 -19.44
C LEU A 193 8.74 2.03 -18.02
N ALA A 194 7.62 2.72 -17.86
CA ALA A 194 6.98 2.91 -16.55
C ALA A 194 6.62 1.55 -15.92
N ASN A 195 6.14 0.59 -16.71
CA ASN A 195 5.81 -0.76 -16.24
C ASN A 195 7.04 -1.56 -15.75
N LEU A 196 8.24 -1.18 -16.13
CA LEU A 196 9.48 -1.76 -15.59
C LEU A 196 9.90 -1.17 -14.24
N VAL A 197 9.31 -0.05 -13.86
CA VAL A 197 9.68 0.75 -12.68
C VAL A 197 8.70 0.54 -11.53
N TYR A 198 7.41 0.50 -11.85
CA TYR A 198 6.36 0.29 -10.85
C TYR A 198 6.22 -1.18 -10.49
N PRO A 199 6.25 -1.52 -9.19
CA PRO A 199 5.94 -2.87 -8.76
C PRO A 199 4.43 -3.14 -8.82
N GLY A 200 4.08 -4.43 -8.94
CA GLY A 200 2.73 -4.92 -8.84
C GLY A 200 2.68 -6.26 -8.08
N PHE A 201 1.56 -6.96 -8.18
CA PHE A 201 1.38 -8.24 -7.49
C PHE A 201 2.43 -9.28 -7.87
N LYS A 202 3.01 -9.23 -9.09
CA LYS A 202 4.04 -10.18 -9.54
C LYS A 202 5.33 -10.03 -8.72
N GLU A 203 5.78 -8.80 -8.50
CA GLU A 203 6.96 -8.50 -7.68
C GLU A 203 6.72 -8.91 -6.22
N LEU A 204 5.48 -8.71 -5.72
CA LEU A 204 5.11 -9.14 -4.37
C LEU A 204 5.15 -10.67 -4.24
N ILE A 205 4.61 -11.41 -5.22
CA ILE A 205 4.68 -12.89 -5.26
C ILE A 205 6.13 -13.37 -5.29
N GLY A 206 6.96 -12.78 -6.17
CA GLY A 206 8.38 -13.14 -6.25
C GLY A 206 9.12 -12.93 -4.94
N CYS A 207 8.86 -11.82 -4.25
CA CYS A 207 9.44 -11.52 -2.95
C CYS A 207 8.95 -12.52 -1.88
N ILE A 208 7.65 -12.81 -1.83
CA ILE A 208 7.05 -13.79 -0.89
C ILE A 208 7.62 -15.18 -1.11
N ASN A 209 7.77 -15.61 -2.37
CA ASN A 209 8.40 -16.90 -2.70
C ASN A 209 9.81 -16.99 -2.10
N THR A 210 10.63 -15.95 -2.26
CA THR A 210 11.97 -15.90 -1.70
C THR A 210 11.95 -15.97 -0.17
N MET A 211 11.08 -15.17 0.48
CA MET A 211 10.95 -15.14 1.94
C MET A 211 10.45 -16.46 2.53
N MET A 212 9.56 -17.14 1.82
CA MET A 212 8.99 -18.44 2.22
C MET A 212 9.87 -19.62 1.83
N LYS A 213 10.94 -19.40 1.04
CA LYS A 213 11.76 -20.46 0.42
C LYS A 213 10.89 -21.42 -0.40
N SER A 214 9.88 -20.89 -1.07
CA SER A 214 8.98 -21.63 -1.96
C SER A 214 9.38 -21.41 -3.41
N SER A 215 9.00 -22.35 -4.27
CA SER A 215 9.25 -22.28 -5.72
C SER A 215 7.91 -22.26 -6.49
N ILE A 216 6.91 -21.53 -5.97
CA ILE A 216 5.59 -21.45 -6.60
C ILE A 216 5.70 -20.73 -7.93
N THR A 217 5.34 -21.43 -9.01
CA THR A 217 5.15 -20.87 -10.34
C THR A 217 3.64 -20.63 -10.51
N ILE A 218 3.27 -19.37 -10.74
CA ILE A 218 1.87 -19.01 -10.95
C ILE A 218 1.47 -19.46 -12.36
N ALA A 219 0.37 -20.18 -12.47
CA ALA A 219 -0.19 -20.58 -13.76
C ALA A 219 -0.67 -19.33 -14.55
N ASP A 220 -0.52 -19.35 -15.87
CA ASP A 220 -0.90 -18.21 -16.73
C ASP A 220 -2.38 -17.83 -16.56
N GLU A 221 -3.24 -18.81 -16.34
CA GLU A 221 -4.68 -18.62 -16.08
C GLU A 221 -4.98 -17.86 -14.78
N ASP A 222 -4.08 -17.88 -13.81
CA ASP A 222 -4.20 -17.15 -12.55
C ASP A 222 -3.69 -15.72 -12.63
N ILE A 223 -3.02 -15.36 -13.73
CA ILE A 223 -2.50 -14.01 -13.95
C ILE A 223 -3.62 -13.15 -14.55
N PRO A 224 -4.02 -12.04 -13.91
CA PRO A 224 -4.99 -11.13 -14.48
C PRO A 224 -4.58 -10.64 -15.87
N ILE A 225 -5.50 -10.65 -16.83
CA ILE A 225 -5.25 -10.23 -18.23
C ILE A 225 -4.81 -8.77 -18.29
N ILE A 226 -5.35 -7.92 -17.39
CA ILE A 226 -5.02 -6.49 -17.30
C ILE A 226 -4.20 -6.28 -16.03
N THR A 227 -2.89 -6.11 -16.17
CA THR A 227 -1.96 -6.02 -15.05
C THR A 227 -1.49 -4.60 -14.73
N ASP A 228 -1.72 -3.65 -15.64
CA ASP A 228 -1.23 -2.27 -15.55
C ASP A 228 -2.34 -1.23 -15.37
N VAL A 229 -3.50 -1.67 -14.90
CA VAL A 229 -4.64 -0.81 -14.56
C VAL A 229 -5.17 -1.22 -13.18
N PRO A 230 -5.78 -0.28 -12.43
CA PRO A 230 -6.26 -0.56 -11.08
C PRO A 230 -7.41 -1.56 -11.05
N ASP A 231 -8.28 -1.52 -12.05
CA ASP A 231 -9.52 -2.27 -12.12
C ASP A 231 -9.90 -2.53 -13.57
N LYS A 232 -10.71 -3.58 -13.85
CA LYS A 232 -11.20 -3.90 -15.20
C LYS A 232 -12.08 -2.81 -15.82
N ASN A 233 -12.69 -1.96 -15.00
CA ASN A 233 -13.54 -0.87 -15.41
C ASN A 233 -12.76 0.45 -15.59
N PHE A 234 -11.45 0.43 -15.38
CA PHE A 234 -10.62 1.61 -15.54
C PHE A 234 -10.58 2.07 -17.01
N THR A 235 -11.09 3.25 -17.26
CA THR A 235 -11.15 3.84 -18.61
C THR A 235 -10.34 5.13 -18.71
N GLY A 236 -9.78 5.58 -17.60
CA GLY A 236 -9.10 6.85 -17.53
C GLY A 236 -7.82 6.91 -18.35
N PRO A 237 -7.41 8.11 -18.78
CA PRO A 237 -6.10 8.32 -19.40
C PRO A 237 -4.97 8.41 -18.36
N PHE A 238 -5.31 8.50 -17.08
CA PHE A 238 -4.36 8.81 -16.01
C PHE A 238 -4.23 7.70 -14.99
#